data_515c76d132c5d6c6a91375103406893d
#
_entry.id   515c76d132c5d6c6a91375103406893d
#
_cell.length_a   1.000
_cell.length_b   1.000
_cell.length_c   1.000
_cell.angle_alpha   90.00
_cell.angle_beta   90.00
_cell.angle_gamma   90.00
#
_symmetry.space_group_name_H-M   'P 1'
#
loop_
_entity.id
_entity.type
_entity.pdbx_description
1 polymer ?
#
loop_
_entity_poly.entity_id
_entity_poly.type
_entity_poly.pdbx_seq_one_letter_code
_entity_poly.pdbx_strand_id
1 'polypeptide(L)'
;LCFDCKKYFQLLKPDYFYNNVKTEKAVLVGVHRKDDKENRLKDYLDELEALTTTAGAKTMARLTQNLEYPDPRTFIGEGKLNELETLVKVHEADLVIFDDELSPSQIRNIERVIKEVKILDRSMLILDIFSKNAKTAQAKTQVELAQNQYMLPRLTKMWTHLSKQKGGIGMKGPGETEIETDRRVIRSNITKLKERLELIEKQNTVQRQNRSDKKRVALVGYTNVGKSTIMNLLSNADLLAENKLFATLDSTVRKVVLEDQRYEGVHVPILLSDTVGFIRKLPTLLIESFKSTLAEVVEADALLHVIDVSNSDFENQMMLVKQTLFEIGAKDKPTLLVFNKVDQYMAQHPDTVLTEFEKSWLSKEHAPVVFVSATEKINITGFKQKIVELLNK
;
A
#
# COMPACT_ATOMS: atom_id res chain seq x y z
N LEU A 1 -14.92 -16.92 22.54
CA LEU A 1 -14.98 -15.90 21.48
C LEU A 1 -16.44 -15.59 21.20
N CYS A 2 -16.88 -14.34 21.47
CA CYS A 2 -18.25 -13.88 21.21
C CYS A 2 -18.53 -13.83 19.70
N PHE A 3 -19.84 -13.82 19.34
CA PHE A 3 -20.30 -13.86 17.95
C PHE A 3 -19.71 -12.75 17.09
N ASP A 4 -19.54 -11.55 17.65
CA ASP A 4 -18.98 -10.38 16.93
C ASP A 4 -17.45 -10.43 16.80
N CYS A 5 -16.71 -10.87 17.82
CA CYS A 5 -15.28 -11.17 17.70
C CYS A 5 -15.03 -12.33 16.75
N LYS A 6 -15.89 -13.36 16.74
CA LYS A 6 -15.82 -14.41 15.72
C LYS A 6 -16.04 -13.86 14.32
N LYS A 7 -16.98 -12.93 14.16
CA LYS A 7 -17.27 -12.28 12.88
C LYS A 7 -16.08 -11.43 12.39
N TYR A 8 -15.40 -10.69 13.28
CA TYR A 8 -14.19 -9.94 12.95
C TYR A 8 -12.94 -10.83 12.83
N PHE A 9 -12.79 -11.85 13.68
CA PHE A 9 -11.73 -12.85 13.54
C PHE A 9 -11.91 -13.74 12.31
N GLN A 10 -13.14 -13.98 11.88
CA GLN A 10 -13.45 -14.63 10.61
C GLN A 10 -13.10 -13.75 9.41
N LEU A 11 -13.21 -12.42 9.52
CA LEU A 11 -12.72 -11.46 8.51
C LEU A 11 -11.19 -11.53 8.31
N LEU A 12 -10.46 -11.97 9.33
CA LEU A 12 -9.00 -12.14 9.29
C LEU A 12 -8.55 -13.54 8.84
N LYS A 13 -9.47 -14.48 8.62
CA LYS A 13 -9.12 -15.79 8.06
C LYS A 13 -9.13 -15.74 6.53
N PRO A 14 -8.07 -16.19 5.84
CA PRO A 14 -8.01 -16.24 4.38
C PRO A 14 -9.18 -17.00 3.74
N ASP A 15 -9.76 -17.96 4.45
CA ASP A 15 -10.79 -18.88 3.94
C ASP A 15 -12.22 -18.31 3.97
N TYR A 16 -12.46 -17.13 4.58
CA TYR A 16 -13.81 -16.58 4.67
C TYR A 16 -14.33 -16.01 3.34
N PHE A 17 -13.44 -15.76 2.38
CA PHE A 17 -13.78 -15.16 1.08
C PHE A 17 -13.95 -16.20 -0.05
N TYR A 18 -13.70 -17.48 0.17
CA TYR A 18 -13.68 -18.47 -0.92
C TYR A 18 -14.95 -19.27 -1.17
N ASN A 19 -15.99 -19.16 -0.33
CA ASN A 19 -17.15 -20.06 -0.43
C ASN A 19 -18.49 -19.45 -0.89
N ASN A 20 -18.54 -18.21 -1.39
CA ASN A 20 -19.65 -17.70 -2.22
C ASN A 20 -19.22 -16.37 -2.83
N VAL A 21 -18.91 -16.36 -4.13
CA VAL A 21 -18.42 -15.18 -4.86
C VAL A 21 -19.61 -14.23 -5.17
N LYS A 22 -20.22 -13.67 -4.14
CA LYS A 22 -21.01 -12.44 -4.30
C LYS A 22 -20.03 -11.27 -4.17
N THR A 23 -19.77 -10.56 -5.26
CA THR A 23 -18.96 -9.33 -5.22
C THR A 23 -19.60 -8.35 -4.23
N GLU A 24 -18.89 -8.02 -3.14
CA GLU A 24 -19.39 -7.07 -2.13
C GLU A 24 -19.53 -5.68 -2.75
N LYS A 25 -20.64 -5.00 -2.46
CA LYS A 25 -20.94 -3.64 -2.93
C LYS A 25 -20.45 -2.63 -1.91
N ALA A 26 -19.69 -1.62 -2.34
CA ALA A 26 -19.07 -0.62 -1.47
C ALA A 26 -19.56 0.79 -1.76
N VAL A 27 -19.77 1.58 -0.71
CA VAL A 27 -19.89 3.05 -0.79
C VAL A 27 -18.59 3.65 -0.26
N LEU A 28 -17.96 4.53 -1.04
CA LEU A 28 -16.73 5.21 -0.68
C LEU A 28 -17.04 6.57 -0.05
N VAL A 29 -16.31 6.91 1.03
CA VAL A 29 -16.47 8.17 1.75
C VAL A 29 -15.15 8.91 1.78
N GLY A 30 -15.14 10.16 1.27
CA GLY A 30 -13.99 11.04 1.30
C GLY A 30 -14.31 12.37 1.96
N VAL A 31 -13.43 12.84 2.85
CA VAL A 31 -13.50 14.17 3.43
C VAL A 31 -12.29 14.96 2.95
N HIS A 32 -12.53 16.17 2.46
CA HIS A 32 -11.45 17.07 2.09
C HIS A 32 -11.53 18.37 2.89
N ARG A 33 -10.37 18.99 3.07
CA ARG A 33 -10.27 20.30 3.73
C ARG A 33 -10.48 21.41 2.71
N LYS A 34 -10.91 22.60 3.17
CA LYS A 34 -11.15 23.75 2.30
C LYS A 34 -9.94 24.16 1.44
N ASP A 35 -8.73 23.86 1.90
CA ASP A 35 -7.48 24.21 1.21
C ASP A 35 -7.06 23.18 0.15
N ASP A 36 -7.71 22.00 0.11
CA ASP A 36 -7.43 20.99 -0.92
C ASP A 36 -8.13 21.38 -2.23
N LYS A 37 -7.37 21.35 -3.35
CA LYS A 37 -7.96 21.58 -4.67
C LYS A 37 -8.99 20.49 -4.97
N GLU A 38 -10.16 20.86 -5.50
CA GLU A 38 -11.25 19.90 -5.82
C GLU A 38 -10.79 18.71 -6.67
N ASN A 39 -9.85 18.93 -7.59
CA ASN A 39 -9.31 17.86 -8.43
C ASN A 39 -8.59 16.78 -7.62
N ARG A 40 -7.94 17.12 -6.51
CA ARG A 40 -7.23 16.14 -5.68
C ARG A 40 -8.17 15.15 -4.98
N LEU A 41 -9.35 15.59 -4.56
CA LEU A 41 -10.32 14.68 -3.93
C LEU A 41 -10.79 13.62 -4.91
N LYS A 42 -10.98 13.98 -6.17
CA LYS A 42 -11.33 13.03 -7.22
C LYS A 42 -10.25 11.97 -7.37
N ASP A 43 -8.98 12.39 -7.50
CA ASP A 43 -7.84 11.48 -7.64
C ASP A 43 -7.72 10.55 -6.42
N TYR A 44 -8.00 11.06 -5.22
CA TYR A 44 -7.98 10.28 -3.97
C TYR A 44 -9.08 9.21 -3.93
N LEU A 45 -10.27 9.54 -4.38
CA LEU A 45 -11.37 8.58 -4.46
C LEU A 45 -11.19 7.60 -5.62
N ASP A 46 -10.57 8.00 -6.72
CA ASP A 46 -10.21 7.10 -7.82
C ASP A 46 -9.18 6.07 -7.33
N GLU A 47 -8.20 6.49 -6.53
CA GLU A 47 -7.25 5.58 -5.90
C GLU A 47 -7.93 4.63 -4.90
N LEU A 48 -8.86 5.14 -4.06
CA LEU A 48 -9.62 4.31 -3.13
C LEU A 48 -10.51 3.29 -3.86
N GLU A 49 -11.09 3.67 -4.98
CA GLU A 49 -11.85 2.75 -5.84
C GLU A 49 -10.98 1.67 -6.44
N ALA A 50 -9.77 2.02 -6.90
CA ALA A 50 -8.81 1.05 -7.39
C ALA A 50 -8.36 0.07 -6.28
N LEU A 51 -8.19 0.54 -5.04
CA LEU A 51 -7.95 -0.32 -3.87
C LEU A 51 -9.15 -1.25 -3.60
N THR A 52 -10.36 -0.70 -3.63
CA THR A 52 -11.62 -1.44 -3.41
C THR A 52 -11.78 -2.56 -4.45
N THR A 53 -11.52 -2.25 -5.71
CA THR A 53 -11.54 -3.22 -6.82
C THR A 53 -10.46 -4.29 -6.64
N THR A 54 -9.26 -3.91 -6.20
CA THR A 54 -8.17 -4.85 -5.91
C THR A 54 -8.53 -5.78 -4.75
N ALA A 55 -9.27 -5.29 -3.76
CA ALA A 55 -9.79 -6.11 -2.66
C ALA A 55 -10.93 -7.07 -3.11
N GLY A 56 -11.48 -6.89 -4.30
CA GLY A 56 -12.55 -7.73 -4.88
C GLY A 56 -13.96 -7.20 -4.62
N ALA A 57 -14.11 -5.94 -4.20
CA ALA A 57 -15.40 -5.28 -4.03
C ALA A 57 -15.69 -4.33 -5.20
N LYS A 58 -16.97 -3.98 -5.39
CA LYS A 58 -17.42 -3.05 -6.43
C LYS A 58 -17.93 -1.75 -5.81
N THR A 59 -17.41 -0.63 -6.26
CA THR A 59 -17.90 0.70 -5.87
C THR A 59 -19.26 0.97 -6.51
N MET A 60 -20.24 1.32 -5.68
CA MET A 60 -21.60 1.65 -6.11
C MET A 60 -21.88 3.14 -6.06
N ALA A 61 -21.30 3.84 -5.08
CA ALA A 61 -21.46 5.28 -4.91
C ALA A 61 -20.24 5.89 -4.20
N ARG A 62 -20.07 7.19 -4.36
CA ARG A 62 -19.07 7.99 -3.67
C ARG A 62 -19.77 9.10 -2.91
N LEU A 63 -19.46 9.28 -1.64
CA LEU A 63 -19.94 10.37 -0.79
C LEU A 63 -18.77 11.25 -0.42
N THR A 64 -18.91 12.55 -0.63
CA THR A 64 -17.90 13.54 -0.30
C THR A 64 -18.42 14.58 0.65
N GLN A 65 -17.57 15.06 1.53
CA GLN A 65 -17.86 16.20 2.40
C GLN A 65 -16.67 17.14 2.49
N ASN A 66 -16.94 18.43 2.38
CA ASN A 66 -15.94 19.46 2.66
C ASN A 66 -16.07 19.88 4.12
N LEU A 67 -15.01 19.67 4.92
CA LEU A 67 -14.95 20.04 6.33
C LEU A 67 -13.60 20.68 6.60
N GLU A 68 -13.58 21.68 7.45
CA GLU A 68 -12.33 22.25 7.95
C GLU A 68 -11.59 21.23 8.84
N TYR A 69 -12.34 20.54 9.70
CA TYR A 69 -11.87 19.43 10.54
C TYR A 69 -12.87 18.28 10.51
N PRO A 70 -12.42 17.03 10.45
CA PRO A 70 -13.30 15.88 10.57
C PRO A 70 -14.07 15.88 11.89
N ASP A 71 -15.33 15.45 11.86
CA ASP A 71 -16.14 15.34 13.08
C ASP A 71 -15.50 14.33 14.05
N PRO A 72 -15.26 14.72 15.33
CA PRO A 72 -14.62 13.83 16.29
C PRO A 72 -15.46 12.59 16.67
N ARG A 73 -16.79 12.62 16.44
CA ARG A 73 -17.71 11.54 16.80
C ARG A 73 -17.93 10.54 15.66
N THR A 74 -18.08 11.03 14.42
CA THR A 74 -18.53 10.24 13.26
C THR A 74 -17.68 10.45 12.01
N PHE A 75 -16.59 11.27 12.10
CA PHE A 75 -15.70 11.66 11.02
C PHE A 75 -16.36 12.58 9.98
N ILE A 76 -17.62 12.33 9.63
CA ILE A 76 -18.49 13.17 8.78
C ILE A 76 -19.61 13.78 9.64
N GLY A 77 -20.18 14.90 9.19
CA GLY A 77 -21.27 15.55 9.89
C GLY A 77 -22.56 14.71 9.89
N GLU A 78 -23.46 14.95 10.85
CA GLU A 78 -24.69 14.18 11.06
C GLU A 78 -25.59 14.13 9.81
N GLY A 79 -25.76 15.26 9.11
CA GLY A 79 -26.51 15.30 7.85
C GLY A 79 -25.91 14.40 6.76
N LYS A 80 -24.58 14.37 6.65
CA LYS A 80 -23.87 13.47 5.70
C LYS A 80 -23.94 12.01 6.14
N LEU A 81 -23.97 11.72 7.43
CA LEU A 81 -24.16 10.38 7.94
C LEU A 81 -25.55 9.81 7.58
N ASN A 82 -26.60 10.64 7.63
CA ASN A 82 -27.97 10.26 7.20
C ASN A 82 -28.03 10.05 5.68
N GLU A 83 -27.34 10.88 4.89
CA GLU A 83 -27.19 10.69 3.44
C GLU A 83 -26.44 9.39 3.13
N LEU A 84 -25.37 9.07 3.86
CA LEU A 84 -24.64 7.81 3.75
C LEU A 84 -25.55 6.60 4.05
N GLU A 85 -26.35 6.67 5.11
CA GLU A 85 -27.33 5.61 5.43
C GLU A 85 -28.33 5.39 4.28
N THR A 86 -28.77 6.48 3.66
CA THR A 86 -29.69 6.42 2.50
C THR A 86 -29.01 5.78 1.30
N LEU A 87 -27.76 6.17 0.97
CA LEU A 87 -27.00 5.58 -0.13
C LEU A 87 -26.75 4.09 0.08
N VAL A 88 -26.41 3.69 1.30
CA VAL A 88 -26.23 2.27 1.67
C VAL A 88 -27.49 1.46 1.40
N LYS A 89 -28.67 1.97 1.79
CA LYS A 89 -29.96 1.31 1.56
C LYS A 89 -30.34 1.25 0.07
N VAL A 90 -30.16 2.35 -0.66
CA VAL A 90 -30.51 2.45 -2.09
C VAL A 90 -29.66 1.49 -2.94
N HIS A 91 -28.37 1.39 -2.64
CA HIS A 91 -27.44 0.55 -3.40
C HIS A 91 -27.30 -0.88 -2.82
N GLU A 92 -28.00 -1.18 -1.71
CA GLU A 92 -27.82 -2.45 -0.97
C GLU A 92 -26.35 -2.72 -0.72
N ALA A 93 -25.63 -1.73 -0.19
CA ALA A 93 -24.19 -1.83 0.00
C ALA A 93 -23.85 -2.76 1.17
N ASP A 94 -22.86 -3.62 0.98
CA ASP A 94 -22.33 -4.52 2.00
C ASP A 94 -21.23 -3.86 2.83
N LEU A 95 -20.57 -2.82 2.25
CA LEU A 95 -19.40 -2.13 2.81
C LEU A 95 -19.54 -0.61 2.73
N VAL A 96 -19.01 0.09 3.72
CA VAL A 96 -18.68 1.52 3.64
C VAL A 96 -17.17 1.67 3.90
N ILE A 97 -16.47 2.37 3.01
CA ILE A 97 -15.02 2.51 3.07
C ILE A 97 -14.65 3.99 3.14
N PHE A 98 -14.00 4.41 4.22
CA PHE A 98 -13.48 5.76 4.41
C PHE A 98 -12.05 5.88 3.90
N ASP A 99 -11.74 7.00 3.20
CA ASP A 99 -10.39 7.26 2.67
C ASP A 99 -9.37 7.64 3.75
N ASP A 100 -9.83 7.91 4.95
CA ASP A 100 -9.01 8.24 6.12
C ASP A 100 -9.10 7.17 7.19
N GLU A 101 -8.11 7.13 8.08
CA GLU A 101 -8.14 6.25 9.25
C GLU A 101 -9.18 6.72 10.26
N LEU A 102 -10.03 5.81 10.70
CA LEU A 102 -11.07 6.06 11.69
C LEU A 102 -10.61 5.66 13.08
N SER A 103 -10.94 6.49 14.07
CA SER A 103 -10.78 6.10 15.46
C SER A 103 -11.80 4.99 15.83
N PRO A 104 -11.46 4.14 16.81
CA PRO A 104 -12.39 3.10 17.28
C PRO A 104 -13.75 3.65 17.77
N SER A 105 -13.78 4.91 18.21
CA SER A 105 -15.03 5.59 18.62
C SER A 105 -15.89 5.99 17.44
N GLN A 106 -15.26 6.49 16.37
CA GLN A 106 -15.95 6.88 15.14
C GLN A 106 -16.58 5.67 14.47
N ILE A 107 -15.83 4.57 14.29
CA ILE A 107 -16.36 3.33 13.72
C ILE A 107 -17.62 2.91 14.47
N ARG A 108 -17.56 2.79 15.80
CA ARG A 108 -18.71 2.39 16.62
C ARG A 108 -19.90 3.34 16.51
N ASN A 109 -19.67 4.65 16.43
CA ASN A 109 -20.76 5.62 16.34
C ASN A 109 -21.43 5.56 14.96
N ILE A 110 -20.66 5.32 13.89
CA ILE A 110 -21.17 5.09 12.55
C ILE A 110 -21.98 3.77 12.49
N GLU A 111 -21.46 2.67 13.05
CA GLU A 111 -22.16 1.36 13.10
C GLU A 111 -23.50 1.40 13.87
N ARG A 112 -23.66 2.34 14.82
CA ARG A 112 -24.94 2.54 15.52
C ARG A 112 -26.03 3.12 14.61
N VAL A 113 -25.65 3.92 13.63
CA VAL A 113 -26.56 4.53 12.66
C VAL A 113 -26.73 3.60 11.47
N ILE A 114 -25.63 3.16 10.88
CA ILE A 114 -25.62 2.27 9.71
C ILE A 114 -25.49 0.83 10.20
N LYS A 115 -26.63 0.16 10.36
CA LYS A 115 -26.68 -1.23 10.85
C LYS A 115 -26.43 -2.22 9.71
N GLU A 116 -25.89 -3.40 10.06
CA GLU A 116 -25.72 -4.56 9.17
C GLU A 116 -24.76 -4.36 7.99
N VAL A 117 -23.98 -3.27 7.98
CA VAL A 117 -22.97 -2.95 6.97
C VAL A 117 -21.61 -2.88 7.61
N LYS A 118 -20.59 -3.40 6.94
CA LYS A 118 -19.20 -3.35 7.43
C LYS A 118 -18.65 -1.94 7.21
N ILE A 119 -18.12 -1.33 8.25
CA ILE A 119 -17.40 -0.05 8.17
C ILE A 119 -15.90 -0.34 8.14
N LEU A 120 -15.26 0.05 7.07
CA LEU A 120 -13.82 -0.07 6.89
C LEU A 120 -13.20 1.31 6.74
N ASP A 121 -11.97 1.44 7.16
CA ASP A 121 -11.12 2.57 6.81
C ASP A 121 -10.04 2.14 5.80
N ARG A 122 -9.34 3.12 5.24
CA ARG A 122 -8.27 2.89 4.27
C ARG A 122 -7.19 1.94 4.80
N SER A 123 -6.84 2.06 6.08
CA SER A 123 -5.82 1.24 6.72
C SER A 123 -6.22 -0.24 6.75
N MET A 124 -7.47 -0.53 7.11
CA MET A 124 -7.99 -1.90 7.13
C MET A 124 -8.11 -2.47 5.71
N LEU A 125 -8.55 -1.67 4.73
CA LEU A 125 -8.61 -2.09 3.33
C LEU A 125 -7.24 -2.48 2.78
N ILE A 126 -6.19 -1.69 3.07
CA ILE A 126 -4.81 -1.99 2.65
C ILE A 126 -4.31 -3.27 3.34
N LEU A 127 -4.58 -3.45 4.64
CA LEU A 127 -4.23 -4.66 5.38
C LEU A 127 -4.90 -5.91 4.79
N ASP A 128 -6.13 -5.80 4.34
CA ASP A 128 -6.88 -6.87 3.69
C ASP A 128 -6.25 -7.28 2.34
N ILE A 129 -5.92 -6.27 1.51
CA ILE A 129 -5.22 -6.50 0.24
C ILE A 129 -3.87 -7.19 0.49
N PHE A 130 -3.13 -6.74 1.50
CA PHE A 130 -1.84 -7.33 1.86
C PHE A 130 -1.98 -8.76 2.36
N SER A 131 -3.01 -9.05 3.17
CA SER A 131 -3.28 -10.41 3.64
C SER A 131 -3.53 -11.40 2.49
N LYS A 132 -4.24 -10.95 1.45
CA LYS A 132 -4.52 -11.75 0.25
C LYS A 132 -3.28 -11.97 -0.61
N ASN A 133 -2.40 -10.97 -0.71
CA ASN A 133 -1.25 -10.98 -1.61
C ASN A 133 0.04 -11.52 -0.99
N ALA A 134 0.11 -11.66 0.34
CA ALA A 134 1.27 -12.19 1.05
C ALA A 134 1.49 -13.68 0.73
N LYS A 135 2.62 -13.99 0.07
CA LYS A 135 2.99 -15.38 -0.32
C LYS A 135 4.02 -15.98 0.62
N THR A 136 5.06 -15.21 0.99
CA THR A 136 6.14 -15.69 1.84
C THR A 136 5.73 -15.77 3.31
N ALA A 137 6.42 -16.63 4.08
CA ALA A 137 6.23 -16.73 5.52
C ALA A 137 6.52 -15.40 6.22
N GLN A 138 7.51 -14.64 5.73
CA GLN A 138 7.85 -13.32 6.23
C GLN A 138 6.69 -12.34 6.04
N ALA A 139 6.22 -12.15 4.79
CA ALA A 139 5.13 -11.22 4.50
C ALA A 139 3.85 -11.59 5.24
N LYS A 140 3.48 -12.87 5.30
CA LYS A 140 2.32 -13.34 6.08
C LYS A 140 2.43 -12.96 7.56
N THR A 141 3.61 -13.20 8.17
CA THR A 141 3.84 -12.88 9.59
C THR A 141 3.82 -11.36 9.83
N GLN A 142 4.36 -10.56 8.89
CA GLN A 142 4.33 -9.10 8.97
C GLN A 142 2.91 -8.53 8.87
N VAL A 143 2.12 -9.01 7.91
CA VAL A 143 0.72 -8.58 7.74
C VAL A 143 -0.11 -8.98 8.96
N GLU A 144 0.03 -10.21 9.44
CA GLU A 144 -0.67 -10.70 10.64
C GLU A 144 -0.29 -9.87 11.88
N LEU A 145 0.98 -9.49 12.03
CA LEU A 145 1.42 -8.59 13.09
C LEU A 145 0.74 -7.22 12.99
N ALA A 146 0.75 -6.61 11.81
CA ALA A 146 0.12 -5.31 11.58
C ALA A 146 -1.40 -5.36 11.83
N GLN A 147 -2.08 -6.43 11.38
CA GLN A 147 -3.51 -6.64 11.66
C GLN A 147 -3.80 -6.75 13.16
N ASN A 148 -3.01 -7.53 13.90
CA ASN A 148 -3.17 -7.66 15.36
C ASN A 148 -2.91 -6.32 16.08
N GLN A 149 -1.90 -5.55 15.66
CA GLN A 149 -1.61 -4.23 16.21
C GLN A 149 -2.73 -3.23 15.90
N TYR A 150 -3.28 -3.25 14.69
CA TYR A 150 -4.42 -2.40 14.29
C TYR A 150 -5.68 -2.73 15.09
N MET A 151 -5.94 -4.02 15.34
CA MET A 151 -7.13 -4.48 16.07
C MET A 151 -7.05 -4.23 17.56
N LEU A 152 -5.86 -4.29 18.17
CA LEU A 152 -5.69 -4.20 19.62
C LEU A 152 -6.36 -2.97 20.27
N PRO A 153 -6.21 -1.73 19.77
CA PRO A 153 -6.91 -0.57 20.34
C PRO A 153 -8.42 -0.56 20.03
N ARG A 154 -8.85 -1.28 19.00
CA ARG A 154 -10.25 -1.33 18.54
C ARG A 154 -11.09 -2.31 19.34
N LEU A 155 -10.51 -3.36 19.91
CA LEU A 155 -11.19 -4.32 20.78
C LEU A 155 -11.78 -3.71 22.06
N THR A 156 -11.14 -2.69 22.62
CA THR A 156 -11.55 -2.13 23.91
C THR A 156 -12.91 -1.46 23.92
N LYS A 157 -13.45 -1.14 22.77
CA LYS A 157 -14.66 -0.32 22.63
C LYS A 157 -15.81 -1.04 21.91
N MET A 158 -15.58 -2.22 21.35
CA MET A 158 -16.60 -3.02 20.66
C MET A 158 -17.61 -3.69 21.63
N TRP A 159 -17.25 -3.85 22.91
CA TRP A 159 -18.00 -4.62 23.90
C TRP A 159 -18.82 -3.76 24.89
N THR A 160 -18.98 -2.48 24.67
CA THR A 160 -19.65 -1.58 25.63
C THR A 160 -21.14 -1.89 25.87
N HIS A 161 -21.79 -2.68 25.02
CA HIS A 161 -23.16 -3.12 25.23
C HIS A 161 -23.25 -4.33 26.19
N LEU A 162 -22.22 -5.16 26.29
CA LEU A 162 -22.14 -6.29 27.21
C LEU A 162 -21.68 -5.87 28.62
N SER A 163 -20.85 -4.81 28.72
CA SER A 163 -20.42 -4.26 30.02
C SER A 163 -21.57 -3.66 30.86
N LYS A 164 -22.76 -3.44 30.27
CA LYS A 164 -23.96 -2.97 30.97
C LYS A 164 -24.75 -4.08 31.67
N GLN A 165 -24.41 -5.35 31.48
CA GLN A 165 -24.95 -6.42 32.31
C GLN A 165 -24.25 -6.39 33.69
N LYS A 166 -24.98 -5.87 34.69
CA LYS A 166 -24.50 -5.66 36.05
C LYS A 166 -24.00 -6.95 36.66
N GLY A 167 -22.65 -7.03 36.88
CA GLY A 167 -22.12 -7.80 37.99
C GLY A 167 -22.43 -7.10 39.32
N GLY A 168 -22.52 -7.81 40.42
CA GLY A 168 -22.73 -7.23 41.75
C GLY A 168 -21.65 -6.21 42.12
N ILE A 169 -21.87 -5.42 43.16
CA ILE A 169 -20.94 -4.39 43.68
C ILE A 169 -19.54 -5.00 43.88
N GLY A 170 -18.55 -4.49 43.10
CA GLY A 170 -17.15 -4.95 43.16
C GLY A 170 -16.81 -6.15 42.26
N MET A 171 -17.73 -6.75 41.51
CA MET A 171 -17.45 -7.79 40.51
C MET A 171 -17.38 -7.22 39.11
N LYS A 172 -16.30 -7.54 38.36
CA LYS A 172 -16.21 -7.29 36.93
C LYS A 172 -17.32 -8.06 36.20
N GLY A 173 -18.08 -7.40 35.34
CA GLY A 173 -19.12 -8.06 34.54
C GLY A 173 -18.52 -9.07 33.55
N PRO A 174 -19.28 -10.09 33.09
CA PRO A 174 -18.78 -11.12 32.16
C PRO A 174 -18.19 -10.55 30.89
N GLY A 175 -18.68 -9.39 30.39
CA GLY A 175 -18.14 -8.71 29.23
C GLY A 175 -16.75 -8.10 29.44
N GLU A 176 -16.40 -7.63 30.64
CA GLU A 176 -15.06 -7.10 30.96
C GLU A 176 -14.02 -8.21 30.99
N THR A 177 -14.36 -9.40 31.49
CA THR A 177 -13.47 -10.57 31.53
C THR A 177 -13.21 -11.13 30.13
N GLU A 178 -14.17 -11.12 29.22
CA GLU A 178 -14.01 -11.56 27.85
C GLU A 178 -13.12 -10.59 27.05
N ILE A 179 -13.33 -9.28 27.17
CA ILE A 179 -12.47 -8.25 26.53
C ILE A 179 -11.02 -8.38 27.01
N GLU A 180 -10.82 -8.56 28.32
CA GLU A 180 -9.49 -8.66 28.89
C GLU A 180 -8.79 -9.95 28.42
N THR A 181 -9.54 -11.02 28.24
CA THR A 181 -9.04 -12.28 27.67
C THR A 181 -8.67 -12.14 26.20
N ASP A 182 -9.52 -11.54 25.37
CA ASP A 182 -9.24 -11.31 23.97
C ASP A 182 -8.02 -10.39 23.77
N ARG A 183 -7.92 -9.33 24.55
CA ARG A 183 -6.72 -8.46 24.57
C ARG A 183 -5.45 -9.22 24.93
N ARG A 184 -5.52 -10.11 25.93
CA ARG A 184 -4.39 -10.93 26.33
C ARG A 184 -3.96 -11.88 25.22
N VAL A 185 -4.92 -12.51 24.55
CA VAL A 185 -4.66 -13.38 23.38
C VAL A 185 -3.96 -12.59 22.26
N ILE A 186 -4.50 -11.42 21.88
CA ILE A 186 -3.88 -10.60 20.81
C ILE A 186 -2.50 -10.10 21.22
N ARG A 187 -2.29 -9.65 22.46
CA ARG A 187 -0.94 -9.26 22.93
C ARG A 187 0.04 -10.43 22.87
N SER A 188 -0.40 -11.63 23.30
CA SER A 188 0.42 -12.86 23.20
C SER A 188 0.77 -13.17 21.72
N ASN A 189 -0.19 -13.03 20.81
CA ASN A 189 0.05 -13.23 19.38
C ASN A 189 1.05 -12.21 18.83
N ILE A 190 0.91 -10.92 19.19
CA ILE A 190 1.86 -9.87 18.80
C ILE A 190 3.28 -10.23 19.25
N THR A 191 3.46 -10.70 20.48
CA THR A 191 4.78 -11.12 21.00
C THR A 191 5.35 -12.28 20.19
N LYS A 192 4.58 -13.33 19.98
CA LYS A 192 4.99 -14.51 19.20
C LYS A 192 5.33 -14.16 17.74
N LEU A 193 4.55 -13.26 17.12
CA LEU A 193 4.80 -12.83 15.76
C LEU A 193 6.08 -11.99 15.64
N LYS A 194 6.38 -11.14 16.62
CA LYS A 194 7.65 -10.40 16.70
C LYS A 194 8.85 -11.34 16.83
N GLU A 195 8.79 -12.30 17.75
CA GLU A 195 9.85 -13.31 17.91
C GLU A 195 10.07 -14.12 16.62
N ARG A 196 8.97 -14.50 15.94
CA ARG A 196 9.05 -15.21 14.65
C ARG A 196 9.69 -14.36 13.57
N LEU A 197 9.36 -13.05 13.49
CA LEU A 197 10.00 -12.13 12.53
C LEU A 197 11.50 -11.98 12.80
N GLU A 198 11.93 -11.85 14.06
CA GLU A 198 13.35 -11.78 14.42
C GLU A 198 14.13 -13.03 13.96
N LEU A 199 13.53 -14.22 14.09
CA LEU A 199 14.15 -15.46 13.60
C LEU A 199 14.28 -15.46 12.08
N ILE A 200 13.22 -15.06 11.36
CA ILE A 200 13.23 -14.96 9.89
C ILE A 200 14.28 -13.94 9.44
N GLU A 201 14.39 -12.81 10.13
CA GLU A 201 15.32 -11.75 9.78
C GLU A 201 16.78 -12.18 9.97
N LYS A 202 17.10 -12.91 11.04
CA LYS A 202 18.43 -13.53 11.25
C LYS A 202 18.78 -14.48 10.10
N GLN A 203 17.83 -15.34 9.66
CA GLN A 203 18.05 -16.25 8.54
C GLN A 203 18.29 -15.50 7.23
N ASN A 204 17.50 -14.46 6.96
CA ASN A 204 17.63 -13.63 5.76
C ASN A 204 18.95 -12.87 5.74
N THR A 205 19.43 -12.38 6.87
CA THR A 205 20.73 -11.69 6.97
C THR A 205 21.87 -12.60 6.56
N VAL A 206 21.90 -13.86 7.02
CA VAL A 206 22.91 -14.85 6.61
C VAL A 206 22.83 -15.13 5.10
N GLN A 207 21.64 -15.26 4.54
CA GLN A 207 21.48 -15.46 3.09
C GLN A 207 21.92 -14.25 2.25
N ARG A 208 21.73 -13.02 2.77
CA ARG A 208 22.13 -11.79 2.10
C ARG A 208 23.64 -11.60 2.09
N GLN A 209 24.35 -11.97 3.17
CA GLN A 209 25.82 -11.90 3.24
C GLN A 209 26.48 -12.73 2.14
N ASN A 210 25.89 -13.85 1.75
CA ASN A 210 26.40 -14.69 0.65
C ASN A 210 26.22 -14.09 -0.77
N ARG A 211 25.61 -12.89 -0.88
CA ARG A 211 25.36 -12.19 -2.16
C ARG A 211 26.23 -10.94 -2.34
N SER A 212 27.27 -10.76 -1.52
CA SER A 212 28.06 -9.53 -1.42
C SER A 212 28.82 -9.11 -2.69
N ASP A 213 29.07 -10.04 -3.64
CA ASP A 213 29.93 -9.78 -4.79
C ASP A 213 29.26 -9.08 -5.98
N LYS A 214 27.96 -8.76 -5.86
CA LYS A 214 27.20 -8.15 -6.97
C LYS A 214 26.55 -6.86 -6.55
N LYS A 215 26.59 -5.86 -7.44
CA LYS A 215 25.87 -4.61 -7.27
C LYS A 215 24.37 -4.85 -7.13
N ARG A 216 23.75 -4.26 -6.12
CA ARG A 216 22.34 -4.38 -5.81
C ARG A 216 21.60 -3.13 -6.24
N VAL A 217 20.54 -3.29 -7.01
CA VAL A 217 19.71 -2.19 -7.50
C VAL A 217 18.27 -2.45 -7.07
N ALA A 218 17.61 -1.50 -6.43
CA ALA A 218 16.23 -1.65 -6.01
C ALA A 218 15.29 -0.75 -6.83
N LEU A 219 14.18 -1.33 -7.30
CA LEU A 219 13.07 -0.59 -7.91
C LEU A 219 12.20 -0.03 -6.80
N VAL A 220 12.06 1.28 -6.76
CA VAL A 220 11.19 2.00 -5.82
C VAL A 220 10.22 2.88 -6.58
N GLY A 221 9.09 3.21 -5.99
CA GLY A 221 8.09 4.08 -6.63
C GLY A 221 6.69 3.78 -6.14
N TYR A 222 5.74 4.60 -6.56
CA TYR A 222 4.35 4.48 -6.19
C TYR A 222 3.73 3.16 -6.67
N THR A 223 2.57 2.78 -6.14
CA THR A 223 1.83 1.60 -6.64
C THR A 223 1.45 1.79 -8.11
N ASN A 224 1.47 0.71 -8.88
CA ASN A 224 1.03 0.67 -10.28
C ASN A 224 1.79 1.57 -11.27
N VAL A 225 3.00 2.05 -10.93
CA VAL A 225 3.87 2.83 -11.86
C VAL A 225 4.64 1.95 -12.85
N GLY A 226 4.54 0.62 -12.76
CA GLY A 226 5.17 -0.34 -13.67
C GLY A 226 6.50 -0.91 -13.18
N LYS A 227 6.80 -0.92 -11.86
CA LYS A 227 8.02 -1.53 -11.30
C LYS A 227 8.20 -2.98 -11.72
N SER A 228 7.20 -3.83 -11.52
CA SER A 228 7.24 -5.26 -11.87
C SER A 228 7.33 -5.47 -13.39
N THR A 229 6.74 -4.59 -14.19
CA THR A 229 6.89 -4.60 -15.66
C THR A 229 8.33 -4.33 -16.06
N ILE A 230 8.96 -3.31 -15.46
CA ILE A 230 10.40 -3.02 -15.67
C ILE A 230 11.27 -4.17 -15.21
N MET A 231 10.96 -4.78 -14.06
CA MET A 231 11.67 -5.97 -13.57
C MET A 231 11.63 -7.11 -14.59
N ASN A 232 10.45 -7.42 -15.12
CA ASN A 232 10.26 -8.46 -16.13
C ASN A 232 11.04 -8.14 -17.43
N LEU A 233 10.94 -6.89 -17.88
CA LEU A 233 11.63 -6.42 -19.07
C LEU A 233 13.16 -6.55 -18.96
N LEU A 234 13.74 -6.13 -17.83
CA LEU A 234 15.19 -6.18 -17.63
C LEU A 234 15.71 -7.59 -17.36
N SER A 235 14.88 -8.46 -16.77
CA SER A 235 15.25 -9.86 -16.45
C SER A 235 14.93 -10.85 -17.57
N ASN A 236 14.39 -10.39 -18.72
CA ASN A 236 13.89 -11.24 -19.81
C ASN A 236 12.94 -12.34 -19.33
N ALA A 237 12.08 -12.05 -18.37
CA ALA A 237 11.14 -13.01 -17.82
C ALA A 237 9.70 -12.65 -18.22
N ASP A 238 8.99 -13.61 -18.80
CA ASP A 238 7.57 -13.47 -19.19
C ASP A 238 6.63 -13.78 -18.01
N LEU A 239 6.76 -13.05 -16.91
CA LEU A 239 5.81 -13.16 -15.81
C LEU A 239 4.70 -12.10 -15.96
N LEU A 240 3.46 -12.53 -15.75
CA LEU A 240 2.30 -11.65 -15.77
C LEU A 240 2.46 -10.53 -14.72
N ALA A 241 2.64 -9.30 -15.17
CA ALA A 241 2.50 -8.11 -14.33
C ALA A 241 1.01 -7.78 -14.30
N GLU A 242 0.39 -7.95 -13.13
CA GLU A 242 -1.02 -7.60 -12.97
C GLU A 242 -1.17 -6.08 -12.81
N ASN A 243 -2.15 -5.50 -13.51
CA ASN A 243 -2.50 -4.08 -13.37
C ASN A 243 -3.40 -3.88 -12.13
N LYS A 244 -2.87 -4.23 -10.95
CA LYS A 244 -3.53 -4.11 -9.65
C LYS A 244 -2.61 -3.39 -8.67
N LEU A 245 -3.22 -2.62 -7.77
CA LEU A 245 -2.48 -2.00 -6.68
C LEU A 245 -1.92 -3.09 -5.76
N PHE A 246 -0.66 -2.95 -5.32
CA PHE A 246 0.03 -3.94 -4.48
C PHE A 246 0.07 -5.37 -5.04
N ALA A 247 0.21 -5.50 -6.37
CA ALA A 247 0.43 -6.80 -7.01
C ALA A 247 1.70 -7.50 -6.48
N THR A 248 2.72 -6.72 -6.12
CA THR A 248 3.96 -7.19 -5.48
C THR A 248 3.98 -6.75 -4.03
N LEU A 249 3.88 -7.70 -3.10
CA LEU A 249 4.05 -7.50 -1.66
C LEU A 249 5.36 -8.09 -1.15
N ASP A 250 5.77 -9.21 -1.71
CA ASP A 250 7.04 -9.87 -1.40
C ASP A 250 8.15 -9.30 -2.30
N SER A 251 9.26 -8.88 -1.71
CA SER A 251 10.41 -8.46 -2.52
C SER A 251 10.93 -9.64 -3.35
N THR A 252 11.06 -9.42 -4.64
CA THR A 252 11.62 -10.41 -5.57
C THR A 252 12.98 -9.93 -6.03
N VAL A 253 14.02 -10.75 -5.86
CA VAL A 253 15.38 -10.43 -6.33
C VAL A 253 15.72 -11.28 -7.54
N ARG A 254 16.19 -10.65 -8.61
CA ARG A 254 16.61 -11.33 -9.84
C ARG A 254 18.00 -10.90 -10.28
N LYS A 255 18.73 -11.85 -10.84
CA LYS A 255 20.00 -11.56 -11.51
C LYS A 255 19.68 -11.03 -12.91
N VAL A 256 20.20 -9.84 -13.20
CA VAL A 256 20.10 -9.18 -14.51
C VAL A 256 21.54 -8.95 -14.99
N VAL A 257 21.77 -9.14 -16.28
CA VAL A 257 23.07 -8.83 -16.92
C VAL A 257 22.82 -7.70 -17.90
N LEU A 258 23.46 -6.56 -17.62
CA LEU A 258 23.41 -5.37 -18.48
C LEU A 258 24.67 -5.31 -19.34
N GLU A 259 24.54 -4.89 -20.59
CA GLU A 259 25.65 -4.66 -21.49
C GLU A 259 26.08 -3.19 -21.39
N ASP A 260 27.36 -2.96 -21.16
CA ASP A 260 27.94 -1.60 -21.18
C ASP A 260 28.28 -1.21 -22.61
N GLN A 261 27.43 -0.39 -23.24
CA GLN A 261 27.59 0.03 -24.63
C GLN A 261 28.85 0.84 -24.93
N ARG A 262 29.58 1.32 -23.90
CA ARG A 262 30.83 2.05 -24.07
C ARG A 262 32.00 1.11 -24.38
N TYR A 263 31.87 -0.16 -24.04
CA TYR A 263 32.92 -1.17 -24.19
C TYR A 263 32.34 -2.46 -24.73
N GLU A 264 32.76 -2.86 -25.91
CA GLU A 264 32.26 -4.08 -26.56
C GLU A 264 32.55 -5.33 -25.71
N GLY A 265 31.52 -6.15 -25.49
CA GLY A 265 31.63 -7.39 -24.72
C GLY A 265 31.68 -7.24 -23.19
N VAL A 266 31.52 -6.02 -22.66
CA VAL A 266 31.53 -5.81 -21.19
C VAL A 266 30.10 -6.00 -20.66
N HIS A 267 29.93 -7.00 -19.80
CA HIS A 267 28.68 -7.34 -19.14
C HIS A 267 28.73 -6.99 -17.64
N VAL A 268 27.75 -6.25 -17.16
CA VAL A 268 27.63 -5.85 -15.75
C VAL A 268 26.51 -6.67 -15.09
N PRO A 269 26.87 -7.69 -14.29
CA PRO A 269 25.86 -8.46 -13.55
C PRO A 269 25.37 -7.69 -12.32
N ILE A 270 24.06 -7.49 -12.20
CA ILE A 270 23.42 -6.83 -11.05
C ILE A 270 22.37 -7.76 -10.42
N LEU A 271 22.05 -7.48 -9.16
CA LEU A 271 20.89 -8.03 -8.49
C LEU A 271 19.83 -6.93 -8.46
N LEU A 272 18.74 -7.15 -9.18
CA LEU A 272 17.60 -6.22 -9.26
C LEU A 272 16.50 -6.70 -8.33
N SER A 273 16.06 -5.83 -7.42
CA SER A 273 14.99 -6.11 -6.45
C SER A 273 13.73 -5.33 -6.84
N ASP A 274 12.58 -6.02 -6.97
CA ASP A 274 11.27 -5.38 -7.01
C ASP A 274 10.76 -5.24 -5.58
N THR A 275 10.24 -4.06 -5.24
CA THR A 275 9.80 -3.75 -3.88
C THR A 275 8.30 -3.42 -3.84
N VAL A 276 7.74 -3.44 -2.64
CA VAL A 276 6.35 -3.01 -2.39
C VAL A 276 6.17 -1.57 -2.88
N GLY A 277 5.09 -1.32 -3.62
CA GLY A 277 4.75 0.04 -4.05
C GLY A 277 4.34 0.92 -2.89
N PHE A 278 4.82 2.17 -2.90
CA PHE A 278 4.35 3.18 -1.95
C PHE A 278 2.96 3.67 -2.33
N ILE A 279 2.20 4.10 -1.36
CA ILE A 279 0.86 4.66 -1.54
C ILE A 279 0.63 5.76 -0.52
N ARG A 280 -0.26 6.67 -0.82
CA ARG A 280 -0.69 7.73 0.09
C ARG A 280 -1.33 7.15 1.35
N LYS A 281 -1.11 7.79 2.50
CA LYS A 281 -1.68 7.37 3.80
C LYS A 281 -1.37 5.90 4.13
N LEU A 282 -0.16 5.41 3.78
CA LEU A 282 0.26 4.08 4.18
C LEU A 282 0.27 4.01 5.72
N PRO A 283 -0.41 3.03 6.34
CA PRO A 283 -0.42 2.92 7.79
C PRO A 283 0.99 2.81 8.38
N THR A 284 1.31 3.62 9.40
CA THR A 284 2.63 3.60 10.06
C THR A 284 2.98 2.22 10.63
N LEU A 285 1.97 1.49 11.11
CA LEU A 285 2.12 0.10 11.55
C LEU A 285 2.63 -0.83 10.45
N LEU A 286 2.24 -0.57 9.18
CA LEU A 286 2.76 -1.31 8.04
C LEU A 286 4.21 -0.92 7.74
N ILE A 287 4.56 0.36 7.77
CA ILE A 287 5.95 0.80 7.55
C ILE A 287 6.88 0.11 8.54
N GLU A 288 6.51 0.06 9.84
CA GLU A 288 7.29 -0.66 10.86
C GLU A 288 7.36 -2.17 10.60
N SER A 289 6.25 -2.78 10.23
CA SER A 289 6.18 -4.21 9.95
C SER A 289 6.97 -4.59 8.69
N PHE A 290 7.03 -3.70 7.68
CA PHE A 290 7.73 -3.92 6.41
C PHE A 290 9.18 -3.42 6.39
N LYS A 291 9.74 -2.94 7.52
CA LYS A 291 11.15 -2.52 7.59
C LYS A 291 12.11 -3.58 7.02
N SER A 292 11.86 -4.86 7.24
CA SER A 292 12.70 -5.93 6.71
C SER A 292 12.53 -6.17 5.20
N THR A 293 11.35 -5.90 4.63
CA THR A 293 11.13 -5.92 3.18
C THR A 293 11.74 -4.68 2.53
N LEU A 294 11.70 -3.54 3.23
CA LEU A 294 12.37 -2.30 2.83
C LEU A 294 13.89 -2.36 3.06
N ALA A 295 14.40 -3.36 3.80
CA ALA A 295 15.83 -3.57 3.96
C ALA A 295 16.55 -3.77 2.61
N GLU A 296 15.89 -4.37 1.61
CA GLU A 296 16.45 -4.47 0.24
C GLU A 296 16.70 -3.09 -0.38
N VAL A 297 15.87 -2.08 -0.05
CA VAL A 297 16.06 -0.69 -0.49
C VAL A 297 17.22 -0.04 0.25
N VAL A 298 17.29 -0.25 1.57
CA VAL A 298 18.36 0.31 2.42
C VAL A 298 19.72 -0.31 2.09
N GLU A 299 19.75 -1.60 1.75
CA GLU A 299 20.98 -2.33 1.39
C GLU A 299 21.38 -2.17 -0.09
N ALA A 300 20.53 -1.59 -0.93
CA ALA A 300 20.84 -1.38 -2.34
C ALA A 300 22.01 -0.40 -2.53
N ASP A 301 22.84 -0.63 -3.55
CA ASP A 301 23.92 0.29 -3.98
C ASP A 301 23.34 1.47 -4.78
N ALA A 302 22.21 1.26 -5.49
CA ALA A 302 21.53 2.29 -6.24
C ALA A 302 20.01 2.03 -6.30
N LEU A 303 19.25 3.10 -6.51
CA LEU A 303 17.78 3.06 -6.62
C LEU A 303 17.33 3.44 -8.02
N LEU A 304 16.31 2.73 -8.53
CA LEU A 304 15.57 3.14 -9.72
C LEU A 304 14.18 3.61 -9.24
N HIS A 305 14.01 4.92 -9.16
CA HIS A 305 12.74 5.50 -8.75
C HIS A 305 11.82 5.61 -9.98
N VAL A 306 10.89 4.67 -10.08
CA VAL A 306 9.93 4.58 -11.19
C VAL A 306 8.73 5.48 -10.92
N ILE A 307 8.39 6.30 -11.90
CA ILE A 307 7.35 7.34 -11.84
C ILE A 307 6.44 7.16 -13.04
N ASP A 308 5.14 7.21 -12.85
CA ASP A 308 4.15 7.21 -13.91
C ASP A 308 3.91 8.65 -14.39
N VAL A 309 4.52 9.05 -15.51
CA VAL A 309 4.42 10.41 -16.03
C VAL A 309 3.04 10.74 -16.60
N SER A 310 2.23 9.74 -16.91
CA SER A 310 0.86 9.93 -17.41
C SER A 310 -0.15 10.32 -16.31
N ASN A 311 0.23 10.15 -15.05
CA ASN A 311 -0.61 10.52 -13.91
C ASN A 311 -0.45 12.01 -13.59
N SER A 312 -1.55 12.75 -13.51
CA SER A 312 -1.55 14.19 -13.20
C SER A 312 -0.95 14.54 -11.83
N ASP A 313 -0.95 13.61 -10.88
CA ASP A 313 -0.44 13.79 -9.51
C ASP A 313 0.98 13.21 -9.31
N PHE A 314 1.72 12.91 -10.39
CA PHE A 314 3.02 12.23 -10.32
C PHE A 314 4.06 12.97 -9.47
N GLU A 315 4.03 14.30 -9.42
CA GLU A 315 4.96 15.10 -8.61
C GLU A 315 4.74 14.87 -7.11
N ASN A 316 3.48 14.86 -6.66
CA ASN A 316 3.16 14.57 -5.26
C ASN A 316 3.50 13.11 -4.91
N GLN A 317 3.24 12.17 -5.83
CA GLN A 317 3.63 10.78 -5.65
C GLN A 317 5.17 10.64 -5.53
N MET A 318 5.92 11.36 -6.35
CA MET A 318 7.38 11.40 -6.30
C MET A 318 7.88 11.97 -4.96
N MET A 319 7.28 13.06 -4.47
CA MET A 319 7.62 13.65 -3.18
C MET A 319 7.33 12.69 -2.02
N LEU A 320 6.18 12.00 -2.04
CA LEU A 320 5.82 11.01 -1.03
C LEU A 320 6.84 9.87 -0.98
N VAL A 321 7.25 9.34 -2.14
CA VAL A 321 8.28 8.30 -2.21
C VAL A 321 9.61 8.81 -1.65
N LYS A 322 10.05 10.02 -2.01
CA LYS A 322 11.27 10.64 -1.48
C LYS A 322 11.21 10.80 0.05
N GLN A 323 10.07 11.24 0.59
CA GLN A 323 9.87 11.35 2.03
C GLN A 323 9.96 9.99 2.71
N THR A 324 9.32 8.96 2.16
CA THR A 324 9.39 7.61 2.73
C THR A 324 10.82 7.04 2.67
N LEU A 325 11.55 7.27 1.57
CA LEU A 325 12.97 6.89 1.46
C LEU A 325 13.83 7.59 2.52
N PHE A 326 13.53 8.85 2.85
CA PHE A 326 14.17 9.56 3.95
C PHE A 326 13.88 8.90 5.29
N GLU A 327 12.63 8.56 5.58
CA GLU A 327 12.18 7.93 6.84
C GLU A 327 12.82 6.56 7.09
N ILE A 328 13.06 5.79 6.02
CA ILE A 328 13.71 4.47 6.13
C ILE A 328 15.25 4.53 6.07
N GLY A 329 15.85 5.73 5.94
CA GLY A 329 17.31 5.91 5.90
C GLY A 329 17.97 5.63 4.55
N ALA A 330 17.24 5.71 3.44
CA ALA A 330 17.74 5.46 2.07
C ALA A 330 17.88 6.74 1.21
N LYS A 331 17.84 7.93 1.83
CA LYS A 331 17.83 9.23 1.14
C LYS A 331 19.09 9.53 0.31
N ASP A 332 20.26 9.05 0.79
CA ASP A 332 21.57 9.39 0.22
C ASP A 332 22.03 8.37 -0.84
N LYS A 333 21.15 7.45 -1.24
CA LYS A 333 21.45 6.45 -2.27
C LYS A 333 21.51 7.06 -3.66
N PRO A 334 22.48 6.70 -4.50
CA PRO A 334 22.48 7.04 -5.91
C PRO A 334 21.14 6.64 -6.53
N THR A 335 20.39 7.59 -7.10
CA THR A 335 19.04 7.35 -7.59
C THR A 335 18.90 7.79 -9.04
N LEU A 336 18.43 6.91 -9.91
CA LEU A 336 17.98 7.23 -11.28
C LEU A 336 16.46 7.38 -11.28
N LEU A 337 15.95 8.53 -11.70
CA LEU A 337 14.52 8.72 -11.92
C LEU A 337 14.11 8.14 -13.28
N VAL A 338 13.15 7.21 -13.23
CA VAL A 338 12.65 6.49 -14.41
C VAL A 338 11.20 6.91 -14.64
N PHE A 339 11.01 7.88 -15.54
CA PHE A 339 9.68 8.32 -15.97
C PHE A 339 9.12 7.31 -16.96
N ASN A 340 8.24 6.45 -16.47
CA ASN A 340 7.60 5.38 -17.21
C ASN A 340 6.23 5.81 -17.77
N LYS A 341 5.67 5.02 -18.69
CA LYS A 341 4.39 5.20 -19.37
C LYS A 341 4.36 6.45 -20.27
N VAL A 342 5.50 6.78 -20.88
CA VAL A 342 5.56 7.91 -21.84
C VAL A 342 4.62 7.72 -23.03
N ASP A 343 4.30 6.50 -23.42
CA ASP A 343 3.31 6.13 -24.43
C ASP A 343 1.93 6.70 -24.10
N GLN A 344 1.49 6.50 -22.84
CA GLN A 344 0.20 7.01 -22.36
C GLN A 344 0.20 8.53 -22.26
N TYR A 345 1.30 9.12 -21.79
CA TYR A 345 1.44 10.58 -21.73
C TYR A 345 1.39 11.19 -23.12
N MET A 346 2.12 10.67 -24.11
CA MET A 346 2.10 11.14 -25.49
C MET A 346 0.72 10.95 -26.14
N ALA A 347 -0.02 9.90 -25.81
CA ALA A 347 -1.39 9.72 -26.25
C ALA A 347 -2.35 10.80 -25.72
N GLN A 348 -2.11 11.30 -24.50
CA GLN A 348 -2.85 12.42 -23.90
C GLN A 348 -2.40 13.80 -24.46
N HIS A 349 -1.14 13.90 -24.92
CA HIS A 349 -0.50 15.12 -25.41
C HIS A 349 0.17 14.86 -26.77
N PRO A 350 -0.60 14.80 -27.87
CA PRO A 350 -0.11 14.37 -29.20
C PRO A 350 1.03 15.23 -29.77
N ASP A 351 1.10 16.48 -29.36
CA ASP A 351 2.13 17.42 -29.83
C ASP A 351 3.50 17.25 -29.13
N THR A 352 3.60 16.36 -28.15
CA THR A 352 4.82 16.18 -27.35
C THR A 352 5.70 15.09 -27.95
N VAL A 353 6.99 15.39 -28.15
CA VAL A 353 8.00 14.44 -28.63
C VAL A 353 8.94 14.04 -27.49
N LEU A 354 9.38 12.78 -27.47
CA LEU A 354 10.27 12.24 -26.41
C LEU A 354 11.53 13.09 -26.19
N THR A 355 12.12 13.64 -27.27
CA THR A 355 13.30 14.51 -27.21
C THR A 355 13.05 15.84 -26.48
N GLU A 356 11.80 16.29 -26.39
CA GLU A 356 11.43 17.49 -25.62
C GLU A 356 11.40 17.21 -24.13
N PHE A 357 11.00 16.00 -23.70
CA PHE A 357 11.11 15.58 -22.31
C PHE A 357 12.55 15.60 -21.81
N GLU A 358 13.50 15.12 -22.62
CA GLU A 358 14.91 15.12 -22.26
C GLU A 358 15.48 16.53 -22.08
N LYS A 359 14.87 17.53 -22.72
CA LYS A 359 15.23 18.95 -22.59
C LYS A 359 14.37 19.70 -21.58
N SER A 360 13.32 19.06 -21.02
CA SER A 360 12.37 19.67 -20.11
C SER A 360 13.02 20.06 -18.77
N TRP A 361 12.29 20.87 -17.98
CA TRP A 361 12.69 21.23 -16.62
C TRP A 361 12.85 19.99 -15.72
N LEU A 362 12.04 18.95 -15.91
CA LEU A 362 12.12 17.67 -15.19
C LEU A 362 13.51 17.03 -15.32
N SER A 363 14.08 17.06 -16.54
CA SER A 363 15.41 16.52 -16.79
C SER A 363 16.52 17.36 -16.15
N LYS A 364 16.36 18.68 -16.14
CA LYS A 364 17.36 19.60 -15.58
C LYS A 364 17.37 19.62 -14.06
N GLU A 365 16.19 19.59 -13.44
CA GLU A 365 16.04 19.71 -11.99
C GLU A 365 16.32 18.40 -11.25
N HIS A 366 16.08 17.27 -11.91
CA HIS A 366 16.07 15.95 -11.26
C HIS A 366 17.11 14.95 -11.81
N ALA A 367 18.11 15.39 -12.55
CA ALA A 367 19.14 14.49 -13.11
C ALA A 367 19.83 13.63 -12.02
N PRO A 368 20.12 12.33 -12.31
CA PRO A 368 19.96 11.65 -13.60
C PRO A 368 18.54 11.12 -13.82
N VAL A 369 18.01 11.31 -15.02
CA VAL A 369 16.65 10.90 -15.42
C VAL A 369 16.66 10.09 -16.70
N VAL A 370 15.61 9.26 -16.90
CA VAL A 370 15.33 8.58 -18.18
C VAL A 370 13.82 8.49 -18.39
N PHE A 371 13.38 8.63 -19.65
CA PHE A 371 11.99 8.53 -20.05
C PHE A 371 11.81 7.23 -20.85
N VAL A 372 10.86 6.38 -20.44
CA VAL A 372 10.65 5.05 -21.00
C VAL A 372 9.18 4.68 -21.15
N SER A 373 8.87 3.74 -22.03
CA SER A 373 7.68 2.91 -21.92
C SER A 373 8.11 1.46 -21.75
N ALA A 374 7.78 0.88 -20.61
CA ALA A 374 8.11 -0.53 -20.34
C ALA A 374 7.23 -1.49 -21.17
N THR A 375 5.99 -1.11 -21.49
CA THR A 375 5.05 -1.88 -22.32
C THR A 375 5.41 -1.82 -23.78
N GLU A 376 5.60 -0.62 -24.34
CA GLU A 376 5.94 -0.39 -25.75
C GLU A 376 7.44 -0.50 -26.03
N LYS A 377 8.24 -0.82 -25.01
CA LYS A 377 9.71 -0.95 -25.10
C LYS A 377 10.42 0.29 -25.65
N ILE A 378 9.90 1.48 -25.36
CA ILE A 378 10.49 2.74 -25.81
C ILE A 378 11.71 3.08 -24.94
N ASN A 379 12.84 3.46 -25.55
CA ASN A 379 14.10 3.92 -24.94
C ASN A 379 14.72 2.96 -23.91
N ILE A 380 14.54 1.65 -24.10
CA ILE A 380 15.06 0.63 -23.14
C ILE A 380 16.58 0.54 -23.20
N THR A 381 17.18 0.72 -24.38
CA THR A 381 18.64 0.71 -24.56
C THR A 381 19.29 1.85 -23.77
N GLY A 382 18.78 3.08 -23.91
CA GLY A 382 19.25 4.24 -23.14
C GLY A 382 19.06 4.05 -21.63
N PHE A 383 17.95 3.43 -21.21
CA PHE A 383 17.68 3.10 -19.81
C PHE A 383 18.74 2.14 -19.24
N LYS A 384 19.04 1.02 -19.93
CA LYS A 384 20.08 0.07 -19.52
C LYS A 384 21.44 0.76 -19.37
N GLN A 385 21.80 1.61 -20.32
CA GLN A 385 23.07 2.35 -20.29
C GLN A 385 23.13 3.30 -19.08
N LYS A 386 22.07 4.05 -18.76
CA LYS A 386 22.03 4.93 -17.59
C LYS A 386 22.13 4.18 -16.24
N ILE A 387 21.63 2.94 -16.16
CA ILE A 387 21.83 2.10 -14.97
C ILE A 387 23.33 1.78 -14.81
N VAL A 388 23.98 1.38 -15.90
CA VAL A 388 25.43 1.08 -15.88
C VAL A 388 26.25 2.31 -15.49
N GLU A 389 25.93 3.46 -16.01
CA GLU A 389 26.57 4.73 -15.65
C GLU A 389 26.39 5.12 -14.18
N LEU A 390 25.19 4.88 -13.63
CA LEU A 390 24.90 5.12 -12.21
C LEU A 390 25.75 4.25 -11.30
N LEU A 391 25.99 2.98 -11.68
CA LEU A 391 26.74 2.01 -10.89
C LEU A 391 28.26 2.17 -10.97
N ASN A 392 28.76 2.90 -11.98
CA ASN A 392 30.18 3.18 -12.19
C ASN A 392 30.63 4.54 -11.60
N LYS A 393 29.70 5.30 -11.01
CA LYS A 393 29.98 6.50 -10.20
C LYS A 393 30.28 6.14 -8.76
#